data_8fddfbbde7e623433b95f404faba9c6d
#
_entry.id   8fddfbbde7e623433b95f404faba9c6d
#
_cell.length_a   1.000
_cell.length_b   1.000
_cell.length_c   1.000
_cell.angle_alpha   90.00
_cell.angle_beta   90.00
_cell.angle_gamma   90.00
#
_symmetry.space_group_name_H-M   'P 1'
#
loop_
_entity.id
_entity.type
_entity.pdbx_description
1 polymer ?
#
loop_
_entity_poly.entity_id
_entity_poly.type
_entity_poly.pdbx_seq_one_letter_code
_entity_poly.pdbx_strand_id
1 'polypeptide(L)'
;MLFDVLRSFGVRCAGFIPLGDADLISKREYGFPEDAFVISFYLPYYTNVKSNLANFASARDYHQYYAELFRACESFMNEKHPGRYFRGFADVSPFAEVLLAAKCSLGVIGDHGMLITKDASSFIVLGEAVCGLSEDELLAEGISKGEGKVGGCTHCGECRRQCPADAADDKSRCISSITQKKGELSESEKDIIRKTGMVWGCDVCALACPVTKTAMKNGTLETDIPYFTEGRLGTVDEGLISSMSDEKYERYSFSWRKREVMIRNIRIASGTDFEGENI
;
A
#
# COMPACT_ATOMS: atom_id res chain seq x y z
N MET A 1 13.69 -21.93 2.60
CA MET A 1 12.37 -21.98 1.90
C MET A 1 12.07 -20.62 1.29
N LEU A 2 11.23 -20.56 0.27
CA LEU A 2 10.79 -19.28 -0.33
C LEU A 2 10.18 -18.35 0.73
N PHE A 3 9.37 -18.91 1.63
CA PHE A 3 8.82 -18.12 2.75
C PHE A 3 9.88 -17.57 3.69
N ASP A 4 11.03 -18.23 3.85
CA ASP A 4 12.14 -17.70 4.66
C ASP A 4 12.77 -16.47 3.99
N VAL A 5 12.86 -16.47 2.66
CA VAL A 5 13.30 -15.28 1.90
C VAL A 5 12.30 -14.14 2.11
N LEU A 6 11.00 -14.37 1.92
CA LEU A 6 9.96 -13.38 2.15
C LEU A 6 10.02 -12.83 3.59
N ARG A 7 10.15 -13.71 4.58
CA ARG A 7 10.24 -13.36 6.01
C ARG A 7 11.47 -12.53 6.35
N SER A 8 12.60 -12.75 5.68
CA SER A 8 13.80 -11.94 5.88
C SER A 8 13.62 -10.47 5.51
N PHE A 9 12.62 -10.16 4.68
CA PHE A 9 12.17 -8.80 4.34
C PHE A 9 11.03 -8.30 5.24
N GLY A 10 10.56 -9.09 6.21
CA GLY A 10 9.49 -8.70 7.12
C GLY A 10 8.08 -9.10 6.68
N VAL A 11 7.95 -9.96 5.66
CA VAL A 11 6.65 -10.57 5.31
C VAL A 11 6.20 -11.46 6.46
N ARG A 12 4.99 -11.21 6.97
CA ARG A 12 4.45 -11.96 8.12
C ARG A 12 3.58 -13.13 7.71
N CYS A 13 2.94 -13.04 6.54
CA CYS A 13 2.06 -14.06 6.01
C CYS A 13 2.09 -14.05 4.48
N ALA A 14 1.99 -15.23 3.89
CA ALA A 14 1.85 -15.42 2.45
C ALA A 14 0.87 -16.55 2.17
N GLY A 15 0.03 -16.38 1.14
CA GLY A 15 -0.89 -17.39 0.69
C GLY A 15 -0.92 -17.46 -0.83
N PHE A 16 -1.37 -18.58 -1.39
CA PHE A 16 -1.50 -18.76 -2.83
C PHE A 16 -2.85 -19.34 -3.24
N ILE A 17 -3.26 -19.06 -4.48
CA ILE A 17 -4.37 -19.68 -5.18
C ILE A 17 -3.95 -20.02 -6.62
N PRO A 18 -4.66 -20.94 -7.33
CA PRO A 18 -4.44 -21.14 -8.75
C PRO A 18 -4.60 -19.83 -9.53
N LEU A 19 -3.78 -19.63 -10.57
CA LEU A 19 -3.85 -18.43 -11.42
C LEU A 19 -5.25 -18.26 -12.04
N GLY A 20 -5.93 -19.36 -12.41
CA GLY A 20 -7.28 -19.33 -12.96
C GLY A 20 -8.35 -18.79 -12.02
N ASP A 21 -8.09 -18.78 -10.69
CA ASP A 21 -8.99 -18.25 -9.65
C ASP A 21 -8.69 -16.79 -9.31
N ALA A 22 -7.60 -16.21 -9.88
CA ALA A 22 -7.21 -14.83 -9.66
C ALA A 22 -7.95 -13.89 -10.64
N ASP A 23 -8.41 -12.74 -10.12
CA ASP A 23 -9.10 -11.73 -10.91
C ASP A 23 -8.09 -10.83 -11.64
N LEU A 24 -7.85 -11.15 -12.91
CA LEU A 24 -7.04 -10.31 -13.80
C LEU A 24 -7.84 -9.07 -14.22
N ILE A 25 -7.30 -7.89 -13.90
CA ILE A 25 -7.88 -6.59 -14.28
C ILE A 25 -7.17 -5.94 -15.46
N SER A 26 -5.96 -6.40 -15.77
CA SER A 26 -5.17 -5.92 -16.90
C SER A 26 -5.60 -6.58 -18.20
N LYS A 27 -5.70 -5.76 -19.27
CA LYS A 27 -5.91 -6.24 -20.65
C LYS A 27 -4.60 -6.65 -21.34
N ARG A 28 -3.45 -6.43 -20.70
CA ARG A 28 -2.14 -6.79 -21.24
C ARG A 28 -1.93 -8.29 -21.11
N GLU A 29 -1.45 -8.94 -22.16
CA GLU A 29 -0.98 -10.31 -22.10
C GLU A 29 0.38 -10.39 -21.40
N TYR A 30 0.49 -11.24 -20.40
CA TYR A 30 1.71 -11.40 -19.60
C TYR A 30 2.47 -12.68 -19.92
N GLY A 31 1.85 -13.63 -20.65
CA GLY A 31 2.46 -14.92 -20.98
C GLY A 31 2.69 -15.80 -19.74
N PHE A 32 1.79 -15.73 -18.76
CA PHE A 32 1.86 -16.59 -17.59
C PHE A 32 1.63 -18.06 -17.96
N PRO A 33 2.34 -19.01 -17.32
CA PRO A 33 2.02 -20.43 -17.48
C PRO A 33 0.57 -20.73 -17.04
N GLU A 34 -0.13 -21.57 -17.80
CA GLU A 34 -1.55 -21.88 -17.52
C GLU A 34 -1.78 -22.58 -16.18
N ASP A 35 -0.81 -23.39 -15.75
CA ASP A 35 -0.80 -24.15 -14.49
C ASP A 35 -0.14 -23.42 -13.32
N ALA A 36 0.18 -22.12 -13.49
CA ALA A 36 0.81 -21.33 -12.45
C ALA A 36 -0.14 -21.04 -11.28
N PHE A 37 0.47 -20.68 -10.16
CA PHE A 37 -0.20 -20.15 -8.98
C PHE A 37 0.14 -18.67 -8.82
N VAL A 38 -0.75 -17.95 -8.14
CA VAL A 38 -0.47 -16.58 -7.70
C VAL A 38 -0.30 -16.59 -6.19
N ILE A 39 0.85 -16.11 -5.73
CA ILE A 39 1.16 -15.92 -4.32
C ILE A 39 0.82 -14.46 -4.00
N SER A 40 0.12 -14.20 -2.89
CA SER A 40 -0.02 -12.87 -2.32
C SER A 40 0.57 -12.82 -0.92
N PHE A 41 1.14 -11.68 -0.56
CA PHE A 41 1.74 -11.41 0.75
C PHE A 41 1.73 -9.91 1.03
N TYR A 42 2.10 -9.52 2.26
CA TYR A 42 2.13 -8.10 2.62
C TYR A 42 3.32 -7.76 3.52
N LEU A 43 3.67 -6.47 3.48
CA LEU A 43 4.64 -5.84 4.37
C LEU A 43 3.91 -4.79 5.22
N PRO A 44 3.98 -4.85 6.56
CA PRO A 44 3.45 -3.81 7.43
C PRO A 44 4.35 -2.58 7.38
N TYR A 45 3.76 -1.38 7.36
CA TYR A 45 4.53 -0.13 7.26
C TYR A 45 4.24 0.90 8.35
N TYR A 46 3.28 0.64 9.23
CA TYR A 46 2.84 1.62 10.23
C TYR A 46 3.94 1.95 11.24
N THR A 47 4.07 3.23 11.55
CA THR A 47 4.78 3.74 12.72
C THR A 47 3.98 4.88 13.34
N ASN A 48 4.15 5.09 14.64
CA ASN A 48 3.45 6.16 15.37
C ASN A 48 4.16 7.51 15.20
N VAL A 49 4.36 7.94 13.94
CA VAL A 49 4.93 9.25 13.61
C VAL A 49 3.83 10.22 13.22
N LYS A 50 3.81 11.40 13.86
CA LYS A 50 2.92 12.50 13.46
C LYS A 50 3.43 13.14 12.17
N SER A 51 2.58 13.19 11.15
CA SER A 51 2.90 13.77 9.85
C SER A 51 1.64 14.37 9.22
N ASN A 52 1.80 15.28 8.28
CA ASN A 52 0.76 15.73 7.36
C ASN A 52 0.73 14.90 6.06
N LEU A 53 1.48 13.80 6.05
CA LEU A 53 1.46 12.75 5.03
C LEU A 53 0.75 11.52 5.58
N ALA A 54 0.10 10.74 4.73
CA ALA A 54 -0.30 9.39 5.11
C ALA A 54 0.92 8.56 5.54
N ASN A 55 0.71 7.60 6.42
CA ASN A 55 1.78 6.85 7.05
C ASN A 55 2.71 6.17 6.04
N PHE A 56 2.17 5.58 4.95
CA PHE A 56 2.98 4.99 3.89
C PHE A 56 3.85 6.02 3.16
N ALA A 57 3.34 7.24 2.96
CA ALA A 57 4.03 8.29 2.22
C ALA A 57 5.10 8.99 3.06
N SER A 58 5.02 8.91 4.38
CA SER A 58 6.05 9.41 5.29
C SER A 58 7.28 8.51 5.35
N ALA A 59 7.16 7.24 4.98
CA ALA A 59 8.24 6.26 4.87
C ALA A 59 8.95 6.33 3.51
N ARG A 60 10.10 5.63 3.41
CA ARG A 60 10.74 5.38 2.12
C ARG A 60 9.82 4.59 1.20
N ASP A 61 10.02 4.73 -0.10
CA ASP A 61 9.18 4.15 -1.14
C ASP A 61 9.23 2.62 -1.11
N TYR A 62 8.09 2.01 -0.82
CA TYR A 62 7.92 0.56 -0.77
C TYR A 62 8.19 -0.14 -2.11
N HIS A 63 8.03 0.54 -3.25
CA HIS A 63 8.34 -0.03 -4.56
C HIS A 63 9.82 -0.43 -4.67
N GLN A 64 10.73 0.40 -4.15
CA GLN A 64 12.16 0.10 -4.14
C GLN A 64 12.45 -1.12 -3.26
N TYR A 65 11.78 -1.23 -2.11
CA TYR A 65 11.93 -2.36 -1.22
C TYR A 65 11.38 -3.66 -1.82
N TYR A 66 10.22 -3.60 -2.48
CA TYR A 66 9.70 -4.74 -3.23
C TYR A 66 10.61 -5.16 -4.38
N ALA A 67 11.25 -4.23 -5.07
CA ALA A 67 12.22 -4.57 -6.12
C ALA A 67 13.42 -5.36 -5.58
N GLU A 68 13.87 -5.08 -4.35
CA GLU A 68 14.91 -5.85 -3.66
C GLU A 68 14.40 -7.23 -3.24
N LEU A 69 13.21 -7.30 -2.65
CA LEU A 69 12.56 -8.54 -2.24
C LEU A 69 12.37 -9.48 -3.45
N PHE A 70 11.84 -8.97 -4.57
CA PHE A 70 11.63 -9.81 -5.76
C PHE A 70 12.94 -10.31 -6.36
N ARG A 71 13.99 -9.49 -6.38
CA ARG A 71 15.33 -9.96 -6.82
C ARG A 71 15.85 -11.09 -5.93
N ALA A 72 15.65 -11.02 -4.63
CA ALA A 72 16.04 -12.09 -3.70
C ALA A 72 15.21 -13.36 -3.94
N CYS A 73 13.90 -13.23 -4.17
CA CYS A 73 13.05 -14.38 -4.52
C CYS A 73 13.44 -14.99 -5.87
N GLU A 74 13.71 -14.19 -6.88
CA GLU A 74 14.18 -14.67 -8.20
C GLU A 74 15.51 -15.41 -8.09
N SER A 75 16.45 -14.89 -7.29
CA SER A 75 17.72 -15.56 -7.03
C SER A 75 17.51 -16.92 -6.35
N PHE A 76 16.67 -16.98 -5.34
CA PHE A 76 16.29 -18.23 -4.67
C PHE A 76 15.65 -19.22 -5.65
N MET A 77 14.70 -18.77 -6.45
CA MET A 77 14.01 -19.62 -7.45
C MET A 77 14.98 -20.18 -8.48
N ASN A 78 15.90 -19.36 -8.99
CA ASN A 78 16.91 -19.81 -9.94
C ASN A 78 17.87 -20.86 -9.34
N GLU A 79 18.20 -20.74 -8.04
CA GLU A 79 19.08 -21.68 -7.35
C GLU A 79 18.38 -23.00 -6.99
N LYS A 80 17.18 -22.92 -6.43
CA LYS A 80 16.48 -24.09 -5.87
C LYS A 80 15.50 -24.74 -6.83
N HIS A 81 14.93 -23.98 -7.74
CA HIS A 81 13.91 -24.41 -8.70
C HIS A 81 14.26 -23.94 -10.13
N PRO A 82 15.43 -24.33 -10.68
CA PRO A 82 15.90 -23.83 -11.97
C PRO A 82 14.89 -24.10 -13.09
N GLY A 83 14.61 -23.06 -13.90
CA GLY A 83 13.67 -23.13 -15.02
C GLY A 83 12.20 -22.97 -14.64
N ARG A 84 11.86 -22.86 -13.37
CA ARG A 84 10.48 -22.56 -12.93
C ARG A 84 10.20 -21.06 -13.10
N TYR A 85 8.99 -20.76 -13.53
CA TYR A 85 8.53 -19.37 -13.70
C TYR A 85 8.39 -18.67 -12.35
N PHE A 86 8.88 -17.42 -12.26
CA PHE A 86 8.63 -16.53 -11.14
C PHE A 86 8.60 -15.08 -11.63
N ARG A 87 7.58 -14.32 -11.24
CA ARG A 87 7.51 -12.89 -11.52
C ARG A 87 6.71 -12.16 -10.47
N GLY A 88 7.35 -11.20 -9.79
CA GLY A 88 6.76 -10.37 -8.75
C GLY A 88 6.10 -9.09 -9.29
N PHE A 89 5.12 -8.57 -8.52
CA PHE A 89 4.38 -7.34 -8.76
C PHE A 89 4.09 -6.64 -7.44
N ALA A 90 4.08 -5.32 -7.46
CA ALA A 90 3.63 -4.48 -6.36
C ALA A 90 3.03 -3.19 -6.93
N ASP A 91 1.84 -2.77 -6.50
CA ASP A 91 1.06 -1.61 -6.93
C ASP A 91 0.66 -1.67 -8.43
N VAL A 92 1.58 -1.80 -9.33
CA VAL A 92 1.31 -1.98 -10.76
C VAL A 92 1.15 -3.48 -11.06
N SER A 93 0.13 -4.06 -10.48
CA SER A 93 -0.21 -5.48 -10.59
C SER A 93 -1.26 -5.73 -11.69
N PRO A 94 -1.20 -6.89 -12.40
CA PRO A 94 -2.26 -7.29 -13.31
C PRO A 94 -3.53 -7.76 -12.59
N PHE A 95 -3.48 -7.95 -11.28
CA PHE A 95 -4.55 -8.50 -10.45
C PHE A 95 -5.32 -7.44 -9.68
N ALA A 96 -6.55 -7.79 -9.27
CA ALA A 96 -7.28 -7.05 -8.24
C ALA A 96 -6.66 -7.37 -6.86
N GLU A 97 -5.58 -6.66 -6.49
CA GLU A 97 -4.66 -7.00 -5.38
C GLU A 97 -5.38 -7.28 -4.05
N VAL A 98 -6.30 -6.41 -3.64
CA VAL A 98 -7.07 -6.57 -2.37
C VAL A 98 -7.93 -7.82 -2.40
N LEU A 99 -8.57 -8.10 -3.54
CA LEU A 99 -9.41 -9.28 -3.73
C LEU A 99 -8.57 -10.57 -3.76
N LEU A 100 -7.45 -10.54 -4.47
CA LEU A 100 -6.48 -11.62 -4.50
C LEU A 100 -5.95 -11.95 -3.10
N ALA A 101 -5.52 -10.94 -2.34
CA ALA A 101 -5.03 -11.13 -0.98
C ALA A 101 -6.09 -11.73 -0.05
N ALA A 102 -7.36 -11.32 -0.19
CA ALA A 102 -8.46 -11.91 0.56
C ALA A 102 -8.69 -13.38 0.18
N LYS A 103 -8.67 -13.71 -1.12
CA LYS A 103 -8.75 -15.12 -1.62
C LYS A 103 -7.57 -15.96 -1.15
N CYS A 104 -6.39 -15.37 -1.01
CA CYS A 104 -5.20 -15.99 -0.42
C CYS A 104 -5.25 -16.10 1.12
N SER A 105 -6.39 -15.76 1.74
CA SER A 105 -6.63 -15.85 3.20
C SER A 105 -5.75 -14.94 4.05
N LEU A 106 -5.25 -13.83 3.48
CA LEU A 106 -4.41 -12.87 4.21
C LEU A 106 -5.22 -11.94 5.12
N GLY A 107 -6.51 -11.80 4.88
CA GLY A 107 -7.38 -10.92 5.65
C GLY A 107 -8.79 -10.83 5.07
N VAL A 108 -9.53 -9.81 5.48
CA VAL A 108 -10.90 -9.53 5.02
C VAL A 108 -10.96 -8.15 4.37
N ILE A 109 -11.91 -7.95 3.45
CA ILE A 109 -12.09 -6.64 2.80
C ILE A 109 -12.96 -5.75 3.69
N GLY A 110 -12.44 -4.56 4.03
CA GLY A 110 -13.15 -3.55 4.79
C GLY A 110 -14.10 -2.70 3.95
N ASP A 111 -15.11 -2.09 4.57
CA ASP A 111 -16.03 -1.12 3.92
C ASP A 111 -15.28 0.08 3.33
N HIS A 112 -14.07 0.39 3.80
CA HIS A 112 -13.18 1.40 3.22
C HIS A 112 -12.45 0.94 1.96
N GLY A 113 -12.61 -0.34 1.56
CA GLY A 113 -12.04 -0.91 0.34
C GLY A 113 -10.60 -1.42 0.46
N MET A 114 -10.00 -1.41 1.65
CA MET A 114 -8.66 -1.96 1.90
C MET A 114 -8.76 -3.33 2.57
N LEU A 115 -7.70 -4.15 2.42
CA LEU A 115 -7.56 -5.38 3.19
C LEU A 115 -7.36 -5.04 4.68
N ILE A 116 -7.97 -5.83 5.56
CA ILE A 116 -7.79 -5.77 7.00
C ILE A 116 -7.15 -7.08 7.44
N THR A 117 -5.89 -7.06 7.83
CA THR A 117 -5.19 -8.21 8.40
C THR A 117 -5.33 -8.23 9.92
N LYS A 118 -5.08 -9.39 10.52
CA LYS A 118 -5.27 -9.58 11.96
C LYS A 118 -4.26 -8.79 12.81
N ASP A 119 -3.04 -8.68 12.34
CA ASP A 119 -1.90 -8.10 13.07
C ASP A 119 -1.63 -6.64 12.72
N ALA A 120 -1.64 -6.31 11.42
CA ALA A 120 -1.28 -4.98 10.90
C ALA A 120 -2.48 -4.16 10.40
N SER A 121 -3.72 -4.71 10.53
CA SER A 121 -4.94 -4.08 10.01
C SER A 121 -4.78 -3.70 8.54
N SER A 122 -5.08 -2.44 8.16
CA SER A 122 -4.92 -1.96 6.78
C SER A 122 -3.63 -1.16 6.54
N PHE A 123 -2.69 -1.18 7.48
CA PHE A 123 -1.39 -0.52 7.33
C PHE A 123 -0.36 -1.45 6.72
N ILE A 124 -0.69 -1.95 5.55
CA ILE A 124 0.09 -2.89 4.76
C ILE A 124 0.21 -2.44 3.31
N VAL A 125 1.32 -2.77 2.68
CA VAL A 125 1.46 -2.76 1.23
C VAL A 125 1.45 -4.20 0.73
N LEU A 126 0.67 -4.45 -0.32
CA LEU A 126 0.50 -5.78 -0.92
C LEU A 126 1.61 -6.05 -1.94
N GLY A 127 1.96 -7.30 -2.09
CA GLY A 127 2.82 -7.80 -3.13
C GLY A 127 2.32 -9.15 -3.62
N GLU A 128 2.50 -9.40 -4.90
CA GLU A 128 2.10 -10.63 -5.56
C GLU A 128 3.25 -11.23 -6.36
N ALA A 129 3.18 -12.54 -6.56
CA ALA A 129 4.06 -13.20 -7.51
C ALA A 129 3.33 -14.33 -8.23
N VAL A 130 3.48 -14.37 -9.56
CA VAL A 130 3.11 -15.56 -10.35
C VAL A 130 4.26 -16.56 -10.28
N CYS A 131 3.95 -17.79 -9.89
CA CYS A 131 4.92 -18.84 -9.61
C CYS A 131 4.54 -20.14 -10.32
N GLY A 132 5.50 -20.75 -11.01
CA GLY A 132 5.33 -22.02 -11.73
C GLY A 132 5.68 -23.26 -10.88
N LEU A 133 5.72 -23.14 -9.56
CA LEU A 133 5.79 -24.29 -8.66
C LEU A 133 4.42 -24.95 -8.56
N SER A 134 4.39 -26.27 -8.35
CA SER A 134 3.16 -27.00 -8.05
C SER A 134 2.63 -26.64 -6.65
N GLU A 135 1.38 -27.04 -6.36
CA GLU A 135 0.76 -26.84 -5.04
C GLU A 135 1.60 -27.47 -3.93
N ASP A 136 2.06 -28.73 -4.10
CA ASP A 136 2.86 -29.43 -3.11
C ASP A 136 4.23 -28.76 -2.90
N GLU A 137 4.84 -28.26 -3.99
CA GLU A 137 6.10 -27.49 -3.91
C GLU A 137 5.88 -26.18 -3.14
N LEU A 138 4.81 -25.43 -3.39
CA LEU A 138 4.49 -24.19 -2.67
C LEU A 138 4.26 -24.42 -1.17
N LEU A 139 3.54 -25.50 -0.83
CA LEU A 139 3.35 -25.92 0.57
C LEU A 139 4.70 -26.28 1.22
N ALA A 140 5.57 -27.00 0.52
CA ALA A 140 6.92 -27.34 0.98
C ALA A 140 7.82 -26.10 1.14
N GLU A 141 7.59 -25.05 0.33
CA GLU A 141 8.26 -23.77 0.43
C GLU A 141 7.66 -22.83 1.52
N GLY A 142 6.70 -23.35 2.30
CA GLY A 142 6.13 -22.67 3.46
C GLY A 142 5.03 -21.65 3.12
N ILE A 143 4.51 -21.63 1.90
CA ILE A 143 3.40 -20.80 1.49
C ILE A 143 2.08 -21.54 1.71
N SER A 144 1.09 -20.92 2.35
CA SER A 144 -0.18 -21.56 2.66
C SER A 144 -1.16 -21.46 1.49
N LYS A 145 -1.97 -22.51 1.30
CA LYS A 145 -3.06 -22.45 0.31
C LYS A 145 -4.18 -21.55 0.83
N GLY A 146 -4.61 -20.61 0.02
CA GLY A 146 -5.78 -19.77 0.28
C GLY A 146 -7.08 -20.56 0.10
N GLU A 147 -8.12 -20.17 0.86
CA GLU A 147 -9.44 -20.81 0.77
C GLU A 147 -10.23 -20.38 -0.46
N GLY A 148 -9.74 -19.41 -1.25
CA GLY A 148 -10.45 -18.82 -2.38
C GLY A 148 -11.70 -18.02 -2.00
N LYS A 149 -11.96 -17.84 -0.70
CA LYS A 149 -13.12 -17.14 -0.17
C LYS A 149 -12.78 -15.70 0.20
N VAL A 150 -13.73 -14.80 0.00
CA VAL A 150 -13.61 -13.39 0.39
C VAL A 150 -14.46 -13.15 1.62
N GLY A 151 -13.80 -12.89 2.76
CA GLY A 151 -14.45 -12.43 3.97
C GLY A 151 -14.70 -10.92 3.95
N GLY A 152 -15.72 -10.49 4.65
CA GLY A 152 -16.04 -9.08 4.89
C GLY A 152 -15.72 -8.66 6.32
N CYS A 153 -15.66 -7.35 6.54
CA CYS A 153 -15.54 -6.78 7.88
C CYS A 153 -16.88 -6.82 8.66
N THR A 154 -16.88 -6.34 9.89
CA THR A 154 -18.09 -6.32 10.77
C THR A 154 -19.12 -5.26 10.38
N HIS A 155 -18.89 -4.47 9.35
CA HIS A 155 -19.77 -3.40 8.87
C HIS A 155 -20.18 -2.38 9.95
N CYS A 156 -19.27 -2.05 10.89
CA CYS A 156 -19.54 -1.14 12.00
C CYS A 156 -19.73 0.34 11.57
N GLY A 157 -19.32 0.70 10.33
CA GLY A 157 -19.49 2.02 9.76
C GLY A 157 -18.52 3.10 10.26
N GLU A 158 -17.57 2.80 11.17
CA GLU A 158 -16.65 3.80 11.72
C GLU A 158 -15.81 4.51 10.66
N CYS A 159 -15.31 3.77 9.66
CA CYS A 159 -14.54 4.33 8.57
C CYS A 159 -15.34 5.35 7.74
N ARG A 160 -16.66 5.16 7.60
CA ARG A 160 -17.56 6.12 6.95
C ARG A 160 -17.77 7.35 7.81
N ARG A 161 -18.16 7.14 9.10
CA ARG A 161 -18.46 8.24 10.03
C ARG A 161 -17.30 9.19 10.26
N GLN A 162 -16.08 8.68 10.25
CA GLN A 162 -14.87 9.46 10.49
C GLN A 162 -14.26 10.06 9.22
N CYS A 163 -14.76 9.71 8.04
CA CYS A 163 -14.19 10.22 6.78
C CYS A 163 -14.44 11.73 6.65
N PRO A 164 -13.40 12.59 6.66
CA PRO A 164 -13.60 14.04 6.63
C PRO A 164 -14.04 14.57 5.26
N ALA A 165 -13.95 13.74 4.22
CA ALA A 165 -14.34 14.07 2.85
C ALA A 165 -15.65 13.40 2.41
N ASP A 166 -16.26 12.57 3.30
CA ASP A 166 -17.45 11.77 2.96
C ASP A 166 -17.28 10.97 1.65
N ALA A 167 -16.15 10.30 1.56
CA ALA A 167 -15.69 9.64 0.32
C ALA A 167 -16.12 8.16 0.23
N ALA A 168 -16.98 7.68 1.15
CA ALA A 168 -17.34 6.28 1.22
C ALA A 168 -18.03 5.77 -0.05
N ASP A 169 -18.92 6.59 -0.61
CA ASP A 169 -19.71 6.27 -1.80
C ASP A 169 -19.12 6.89 -3.08
N ASP A 170 -18.20 7.85 -2.93
CA ASP A 170 -17.50 8.49 -4.06
C ASP A 170 -16.00 8.62 -3.79
N LYS A 171 -15.23 7.68 -4.32
CA LYS A 171 -13.77 7.65 -4.16
C LYS A 171 -13.04 8.85 -4.79
N SER A 172 -13.68 9.59 -5.70
CA SER A 172 -13.10 10.81 -6.27
C SER A 172 -12.92 11.91 -5.22
N ARG A 173 -13.72 11.89 -4.16
CA ARG A 173 -13.66 12.80 -3.01
C ARG A 173 -12.60 12.40 -1.99
N CYS A 174 -12.03 11.19 -2.09
CA CYS A 174 -11.03 10.72 -1.13
C CYS A 174 -9.81 11.65 -1.14
N ILE A 175 -9.35 12.06 0.06
CA ILE A 175 -8.17 12.92 0.22
C ILE A 175 -6.96 12.31 -0.49
N SER A 176 -6.79 10.99 -0.41
CA SER A 176 -5.72 10.30 -1.13
C SER A 176 -5.82 10.50 -2.65
N SER A 177 -7.04 10.48 -3.21
CA SER A 177 -7.25 10.78 -4.64
C SER A 177 -7.03 12.25 -4.96
N ILE A 178 -7.56 13.17 -4.13
CA ILE A 178 -7.46 14.62 -4.33
C ILE A 178 -6.01 15.08 -4.29
N THR A 179 -5.25 14.69 -3.26
CA THR A 179 -3.86 15.14 -3.06
C THR A 179 -2.92 14.67 -4.17
N GLN A 180 -3.31 13.63 -4.90
CA GLN A 180 -2.53 13.06 -6.00
C GLN A 180 -2.95 13.57 -7.40
N LYS A 181 -3.98 14.39 -7.51
CA LYS A 181 -4.40 14.98 -8.79
C LYS A 181 -3.33 15.91 -9.36
N LYS A 182 -3.16 15.88 -10.70
CA LYS A 182 -2.37 16.87 -11.43
C LYS A 182 -3.22 18.12 -11.72
N GLY A 183 -2.56 19.25 -11.93
CA GLY A 183 -3.21 20.52 -12.28
C GLY A 183 -3.91 21.15 -11.07
N GLU A 184 -4.87 22.01 -11.36
CA GLU A 184 -5.62 22.73 -10.35
C GLU A 184 -6.69 21.87 -9.68
N LEU A 185 -6.99 22.21 -8.42
CA LEU A 185 -8.07 21.61 -7.64
C LEU A 185 -9.26 22.56 -7.61
N SER A 186 -10.47 22.02 -7.58
CA SER A 186 -11.68 22.79 -7.31
C SER A 186 -11.66 23.36 -5.89
N GLU A 187 -12.40 24.43 -5.62
CA GLU A 187 -12.46 25.01 -4.26
C GLU A 187 -12.95 23.99 -3.23
N SER A 188 -13.90 23.14 -3.57
CA SER A 188 -14.35 22.08 -2.66
C SER A 188 -13.24 21.06 -2.32
N GLU A 189 -12.34 20.77 -3.24
CA GLU A 189 -11.18 19.90 -2.99
C GLU A 189 -10.11 20.62 -2.14
N LYS A 190 -9.87 21.90 -2.42
CA LYS A 190 -8.97 22.73 -1.59
C LYS A 190 -9.50 22.85 -0.15
N ASP A 191 -10.81 23.04 0.03
CA ASP A 191 -11.41 23.11 1.36
C ASP A 191 -11.23 21.82 2.17
N ILE A 192 -11.28 20.65 1.53
CA ILE A 192 -10.98 19.37 2.17
C ILE A 192 -9.53 19.34 2.64
N ILE A 193 -8.57 19.78 1.83
CA ILE A 193 -7.15 19.85 2.21
C ILE A 193 -6.96 20.85 3.35
N ARG A 194 -7.51 22.07 3.27
CA ARG A 194 -7.45 23.10 4.34
C ARG A 194 -7.97 22.56 5.66
N LYS A 195 -9.14 21.91 5.64
CA LYS A 195 -9.80 21.35 6.82
C LYS A 195 -8.99 20.23 7.49
N THR A 196 -8.29 19.42 6.71
CA THR A 196 -7.58 18.24 7.23
C THR A 196 -6.10 18.46 7.47
N GLY A 197 -5.49 19.44 6.79
CA GLY A 197 -4.05 19.66 6.79
C GLY A 197 -3.23 18.57 6.11
N MET A 198 -3.89 17.58 5.48
CA MET A 198 -3.21 16.47 4.80
C MET A 198 -2.71 16.94 3.43
N VAL A 199 -1.42 16.73 3.18
CA VAL A 199 -0.79 17.14 1.91
C VAL A 199 -0.55 15.99 0.95
N TRP A 200 -0.57 14.74 1.47
CA TRP A 200 -0.45 13.53 0.63
C TRP A 200 -1.05 12.31 1.31
N GLY A 201 -2.07 11.72 0.66
CA GLY A 201 -2.76 10.56 1.22
C GLY A 201 -3.60 10.87 2.44
N CYS A 202 -4.18 9.84 3.05
CA CYS A 202 -5.00 9.96 4.26
C CYS A 202 -5.17 8.59 4.91
N ASP A 203 -5.06 8.53 6.24
CA ASP A 203 -5.21 7.29 7.01
C ASP A 203 -6.45 7.27 7.91
N VAL A 204 -7.32 8.29 7.85
CA VAL A 204 -8.43 8.47 8.82
C VAL A 204 -9.33 7.24 8.88
N CYS A 205 -9.75 6.69 7.74
CA CYS A 205 -10.62 5.52 7.70
C CYS A 205 -9.94 4.25 8.24
N ALA A 206 -8.64 4.06 7.98
CA ALA A 206 -7.84 2.96 8.53
C ALA A 206 -7.66 3.11 10.05
N LEU A 207 -7.32 4.30 10.55
CA LEU A 207 -7.17 4.60 11.98
C LEU A 207 -8.48 4.48 12.75
N ALA A 208 -9.62 4.79 12.11
CA ALA A 208 -10.95 4.68 12.71
C ALA A 208 -11.38 3.22 12.95
N CYS A 209 -10.80 2.27 12.20
CA CYS A 209 -11.20 0.86 12.26
C CYS A 209 -10.96 0.25 13.64
N PRO A 210 -11.97 -0.45 14.24
CA PRO A 210 -11.79 -1.13 15.53
C PRO A 210 -10.67 -2.16 15.52
N VAL A 211 -10.40 -2.84 14.39
CA VAL A 211 -9.28 -3.78 14.27
C VAL A 211 -7.94 -3.04 14.41
N THR A 212 -7.81 -1.88 13.78
CA THR A 212 -6.62 -1.02 13.93
C THR A 212 -6.43 -0.59 15.40
N LYS A 213 -7.49 -0.11 16.05
CA LYS A 213 -7.43 0.29 17.47
C LYS A 213 -7.02 -0.87 18.37
N THR A 214 -7.49 -2.08 18.07
CA THR A 214 -7.10 -3.30 18.80
C THR A 214 -5.65 -3.64 18.57
N ALA A 215 -5.16 -3.60 17.31
CA ALA A 215 -3.77 -3.85 16.97
C ALA A 215 -2.82 -2.83 17.62
N MET A 216 -3.20 -1.55 17.65
CA MET A 216 -2.47 -0.50 18.37
C MET A 216 -2.36 -0.81 19.87
N LYS A 217 -3.49 -1.16 20.51
CA LYS A 217 -3.53 -1.50 21.95
C LYS A 217 -2.65 -2.71 22.28
N ASN A 218 -2.59 -3.68 21.38
CA ASN A 218 -1.80 -4.91 21.55
C ASN A 218 -0.33 -4.73 21.15
N GLY A 219 0.07 -3.57 20.60
CA GLY A 219 1.43 -3.31 20.12
C GLY A 219 1.81 -4.09 18.87
N THR A 220 0.83 -4.63 18.10
CA THR A 220 1.10 -5.45 16.91
C THR A 220 1.09 -4.63 15.61
N LEU A 221 0.54 -3.40 15.64
CA LEU A 221 0.37 -2.58 14.46
C LEU A 221 1.69 -2.04 13.91
N GLU A 222 2.63 -1.68 14.81
CA GLU A 222 3.89 -1.06 14.39
C GLU A 222 4.78 -2.04 13.64
N THR A 223 5.43 -1.53 12.60
CA THR A 223 6.43 -2.29 11.86
C THR A 223 7.78 -2.20 12.53
N ASP A 224 8.52 -3.31 12.50
CA ASP A 224 9.91 -3.43 12.89
C ASP A 224 10.88 -3.45 11.69
N ILE A 225 10.35 -3.29 10.46
CA ILE A 225 11.15 -3.28 9.24
C ILE A 225 11.99 -1.98 9.18
N PRO A 226 13.34 -2.05 9.27
CA PRO A 226 14.19 -0.85 9.31
C PRO A 226 13.98 0.07 8.11
N TYR A 227 13.71 -0.51 6.94
CA TYR A 227 13.43 0.27 5.73
C TYR A 227 12.27 1.24 5.90
N PHE A 228 11.23 0.88 6.65
CA PHE A 228 10.06 1.72 6.87
C PHE A 228 10.11 2.56 8.15
N THR A 229 10.99 2.22 9.09
CA THR A 229 11.13 2.99 10.35
C THR A 229 12.16 4.10 10.24
N GLU A 230 13.21 3.91 9.43
CA GLU A 230 14.28 4.88 9.24
C GLU A 230 13.94 5.92 8.15
N GLY A 231 14.46 7.14 8.33
CA GLY A 231 14.34 8.22 7.34
C GLY A 231 12.92 8.71 7.09
N ARG A 232 12.01 8.49 8.04
CA ARG A 232 10.64 8.98 7.94
C ARG A 232 10.56 10.50 7.98
N LEU A 233 9.59 11.02 7.24
CA LEU A 233 9.26 12.44 7.26
C LEU A 233 8.16 12.71 8.31
N GLY A 234 8.41 13.66 9.18
CA GLY A 234 7.38 14.29 10.01
C GLY A 234 6.49 15.20 9.17
N THR A 235 6.02 16.30 9.78
CA THR A 235 5.30 17.33 9.02
C THR A 235 6.23 17.98 8.00
N VAL A 236 5.80 17.99 6.75
CA VAL A 236 6.54 18.62 5.64
C VAL A 236 5.98 20.00 5.35
N ASP A 237 6.87 20.92 5.00
CA ASP A 237 6.56 22.27 4.54
C ASP A 237 7.17 22.53 3.16
N GLU A 238 6.88 23.68 2.57
CA GLU A 238 7.38 24.07 1.25
C GLU A 238 8.90 24.18 1.22
N GLY A 239 9.52 24.72 2.30
CA GLY A 239 10.96 24.85 2.39
C GLY A 239 11.67 23.51 2.35
N LEU A 240 11.17 22.52 3.12
CA LEU A 240 11.70 21.17 3.13
C LEU A 240 11.60 20.50 1.75
N ILE A 241 10.42 20.56 1.11
CA ILE A 241 10.20 19.92 -0.20
C ILE A 241 11.04 20.59 -1.29
N SER A 242 11.12 21.93 -1.28
CA SER A 242 11.87 22.70 -2.29
C SER A 242 13.39 22.51 -2.16
N SER A 243 13.91 22.38 -0.94
CA SER A 243 15.35 22.20 -0.68
C SER A 243 15.83 20.76 -0.81
N MET A 244 14.92 19.80 -0.92
CA MET A 244 15.24 18.37 -1.05
C MET A 244 15.93 18.11 -2.40
N SER A 245 17.08 17.42 -2.42
CA SER A 245 17.69 16.98 -3.69
C SER A 245 16.75 16.02 -4.44
N ASP A 246 16.92 15.88 -5.76
CA ASP A 246 16.09 14.96 -6.56
C ASP A 246 16.25 13.52 -6.07
N GLU A 247 17.49 13.10 -5.81
CA GLU A 247 17.78 11.79 -5.26
C GLU A 247 17.05 11.53 -3.92
N LYS A 248 16.98 12.54 -3.03
CA LYS A 248 16.25 12.42 -1.77
C LYS A 248 14.74 12.40 -1.98
N TYR A 249 14.22 13.21 -2.92
CA TYR A 249 12.80 13.24 -3.27
C TYR A 249 12.33 11.89 -3.82
N GLU A 250 13.12 11.27 -4.69
CA GLU A 250 12.85 9.97 -5.31
C GLU A 250 12.83 8.79 -4.33
N ARG A 251 13.30 8.98 -3.10
CA ARG A 251 13.21 7.96 -2.04
C ARG A 251 11.83 7.80 -1.43
N TYR A 252 10.87 8.66 -1.76
CA TYR A 252 9.53 8.63 -1.17
C TYR A 252 8.47 8.34 -2.22
N SER A 253 7.43 7.62 -1.82
CA SER A 253 6.36 7.18 -2.73
C SER A 253 5.56 8.31 -3.38
N PHE A 254 5.63 9.54 -2.88
CA PHE A 254 5.01 10.69 -3.53
C PHE A 254 5.79 11.20 -4.74
N SER A 255 7.02 10.75 -4.97
CA SER A 255 7.90 11.21 -6.05
C SER A 255 7.41 10.87 -7.47
N TRP A 256 6.45 9.94 -7.61
CA TRP A 256 5.81 9.68 -8.90
C TRP A 256 5.00 10.87 -9.43
N ARG A 257 4.77 11.86 -8.58
CA ARG A 257 4.31 13.20 -8.95
C ARG A 257 5.45 14.20 -8.83
N LYS A 258 5.38 15.24 -9.66
CA LYS A 258 6.31 16.37 -9.58
C LYS A 258 6.15 17.13 -8.27
N ARG A 259 7.21 17.82 -7.84
CA ARG A 259 7.23 18.63 -6.60
C ARG A 259 6.13 19.68 -6.53
N GLU A 260 5.73 20.24 -7.69
CA GLU A 260 4.69 21.26 -7.78
C GLU A 260 3.35 20.76 -7.21
N VAL A 261 3.05 19.44 -7.33
CA VAL A 261 1.84 18.86 -6.72
C VAL A 261 1.91 18.89 -5.20
N MET A 262 3.06 18.54 -4.63
CA MET A 262 3.29 18.58 -3.19
C MET A 262 3.23 20.03 -2.68
N ILE A 263 3.94 20.95 -3.34
CA ILE A 263 3.99 22.38 -2.97
C ILE A 263 2.59 22.99 -3.04
N ARG A 264 1.83 22.71 -4.11
CA ARG A 264 0.42 23.14 -4.21
C ARG A 264 -0.39 22.68 -2.99
N ASN A 265 -0.31 21.41 -2.62
CA ASN A 265 -1.07 20.87 -1.49
C ASN A 265 -0.64 21.47 -0.15
N ILE A 266 0.67 21.72 0.03
CA ILE A 266 1.23 22.36 1.23
C ILE A 266 0.69 23.80 1.33
N ARG A 267 0.72 24.58 0.25
CA ARG A 267 0.19 25.94 0.22
C ARG A 267 -1.29 25.99 0.55
N ILE A 268 -2.09 25.08 -0.02
CA ILE A 268 -3.51 24.95 0.28
C ILE A 268 -3.71 24.61 1.77
N ALA A 269 -2.98 23.63 2.31
CA ALA A 269 -3.09 23.22 3.71
C ALA A 269 -2.70 24.34 4.69
N SER A 270 -1.74 25.19 4.33
CA SER A 270 -1.29 26.35 5.13
C SER A 270 -2.10 27.63 4.91
N GLY A 271 -3.02 27.65 3.93
CA GLY A 271 -3.80 28.84 3.58
C GLY A 271 -3.00 29.94 2.85
N THR A 272 -1.85 29.59 2.25
CA THR A 272 -1.00 30.53 1.48
C THR A 272 -1.20 30.40 -0.04
N ASP A 273 -2.21 29.69 -0.48
CA ASP A 273 -2.57 29.50 -1.89
C ASP A 273 -3.23 30.73 -2.53
N PHE A 274 -3.53 31.78 -1.75
CA PHE A 274 -4.13 33.03 -2.23
C PHE A 274 -3.10 34.13 -2.58
N GLU A 275 -1.81 33.90 -2.40
CA GLU A 275 -0.76 34.94 -2.62
C GLU A 275 -0.40 35.14 -4.10
N GLY A 276 -1.23 34.70 -5.06
CA GLY A 276 -0.98 34.78 -6.50
C GLY A 276 -1.91 35.66 -7.33
N GLU A 277 -2.92 36.34 -6.75
CA GLU A 277 -3.90 37.11 -7.53
C GLU A 277 -3.87 38.65 -7.28
N ASN A 278 -2.74 39.21 -6.86
CA ASN A 278 -2.57 40.67 -6.85
C ASN A 278 -1.21 41.06 -7.43
N ILE A 279 -1.12 41.11 -8.77
CA ILE A 279 -0.36 42.11 -9.54
C ILE A 279 -0.96 42.24 -10.94
#